data_5628d61f1d62e5a05838243068826918
#
_entry.id   5628d61f1d62e5a05838243068826918
#
_cell.length_a   1.000
_cell.length_b   1.000
_cell.length_c   1.000
_cell.angle_alpha   90.00
_cell.angle_beta   90.00
_cell.angle_gamma   90.00
#
_symmetry.space_group_name_H-M   'P 1'
#
loop_
_entity.id
_entity.type
_entity.pdbx_description
1 polymer ?
#
loop_
_entity_poly.entity_id
_entity_poly.type
_entity_poly.pdbx_seq_one_letter_code
_entity_poly.pdbx_strand_id
1 'polypeptide(L)'
;VKKLLAKVFGGEARPQPTRPTSGFRPSMEVLEGRALMSVVGPELHVNTITSLYQDQVAVSSSPASNGGSVVAWRHQYNTSGTDTDIHIQRYDQFGNRLGGEITVAAGIFRESQPSVAMDGAGNFVVVWVDDVNNSGNTNILAQRFFANGNRNGGVITVANDARAEYDPDVAMDWAGNFAVSYTLQYSANDRDVYVRRFAANGTAIGSNVVAGSGLNEYSASIARTADGRFAVAYQIDRPSGNSIDSDILLNRYTAAGALQTSQAVANTGRNEYSPDIAMDAFGNTTLVYEEAYANLDHDIRARRISNTGALSATMYVDGSTDYEFAPAVAVNPSTGKFVVAYQRLHSNGSQLSGPNQQIVREMTADGLILNTVNLGDRFTASIGMNGSGTYFIGDVGYNVPGDQGLGIFARRGVLV
;
A
#
# COMPACT_ATOMS: atom_id res chain seq x y z
N VAL A 1 68.03 38.77 -14.78
CA VAL A 1 69.06 39.35 -15.68
C VAL A 1 68.43 39.66 -17.02
N LYS A 2 68.13 40.90 -17.17
CA LYS A 2 68.34 41.78 -18.37
C LYS A 2 67.91 41.22 -19.73
N LYS A 3 66.87 41.88 -20.29
CA LYS A 3 67.04 42.89 -21.41
C LYS A 3 67.43 42.35 -22.78
N LEU A 4 66.69 42.89 -23.70
CA LEU A 4 66.95 43.16 -25.15
C LEU A 4 66.38 42.08 -26.07
N LEU A 5 65.54 42.38 -27.04
CA LEU A 5 65.59 43.41 -28.06
C LEU A 5 64.21 43.70 -28.64
N ALA A 6 63.91 44.96 -28.76
CA ALA A 6 62.94 45.46 -29.72
C ALA A 6 63.57 45.53 -31.07
N LYS A 7 62.91 45.15 -32.14
CA LYS A 7 62.82 45.97 -33.38
C LYS A 7 62.12 45.22 -34.53
N VAL A 8 61.21 45.94 -35.09
CA VAL A 8 60.92 46.05 -36.51
C VAL A 8 60.04 44.95 -37.09
N PHE A 9 58.77 45.25 -37.30
CA PHE A 9 58.19 45.53 -38.61
C PHE A 9 56.74 46.05 -38.41
N GLY A 10 56.48 47.19 -39.08
CA GLY A 10 55.12 47.72 -39.19
C GLY A 10 54.26 46.77 -39.98
N GLY A 11 53.07 46.51 -39.42
CA GLY A 11 52.02 45.73 -40.03
C GLY A 11 50.68 46.35 -39.68
N GLU A 12 49.99 46.72 -40.73
CA GLU A 12 48.68 47.36 -40.76
C GLU A 12 47.69 46.82 -39.73
N ALA A 13 46.95 47.74 -39.13
CA ALA A 13 45.83 47.41 -38.23
C ALA A 13 44.81 46.58 -39.01
N ARG A 14 44.68 45.26 -38.66
CA ARG A 14 43.59 44.44 -39.10
C ARG A 14 42.35 44.88 -38.34
N PRO A 15 41.20 45.03 -39.02
CA PRO A 15 39.93 45.31 -38.34
C PRO A 15 39.60 44.15 -37.40
N GLN A 16 39.29 44.48 -36.17
CA GLN A 16 38.77 43.51 -35.17
C GLN A 16 37.47 42.92 -35.69
N PRO A 17 37.29 41.60 -35.65
CA PRO A 17 36.01 41.00 -35.94
C PRO A 17 35.01 41.45 -34.86
N THR A 18 33.95 42.13 -35.29
CA THR A 18 32.77 42.41 -34.47
C THR A 18 32.26 41.08 -33.92
N ARG A 19 32.26 40.94 -32.59
CA ARG A 19 31.55 39.82 -31.89
C ARG A 19 30.11 39.80 -32.38
N PRO A 20 29.60 38.67 -32.87
CA PRO A 20 28.17 38.52 -33.03
C PRO A 20 27.58 38.62 -31.63
N THR A 21 26.67 39.54 -31.41
CA THR A 21 25.74 39.53 -30.28
C THR A 21 24.76 38.40 -30.53
N SER A 22 25.19 37.15 -30.29
CA SER A 22 24.29 36.06 -30.07
C SER A 22 23.62 36.32 -28.73
N GLY A 23 22.42 36.89 -28.80
CA GLY A 23 21.54 36.89 -27.64
C GLY A 23 21.43 35.47 -27.16
N PHE A 24 21.98 35.23 -25.97
CA PHE A 24 21.73 33.98 -25.22
C PHE A 24 20.23 33.93 -24.94
N ARG A 25 19.49 33.29 -25.82
CA ARG A 25 18.13 32.83 -25.49
C ARG A 25 18.37 31.57 -24.65
N PRO A 26 18.03 31.58 -23.35
CA PRO A 26 17.99 30.33 -22.62
C PRO A 26 17.01 29.43 -23.40
N SER A 27 17.52 28.34 -23.96
CA SER A 27 16.64 27.36 -24.59
C SER A 27 15.74 26.81 -23.52
N MET A 28 14.45 26.85 -23.75
CA MET A 28 13.47 26.19 -22.85
C MET A 28 13.69 24.68 -22.73
N GLU A 29 14.50 24.08 -23.58
CA GLU A 29 14.90 22.68 -23.52
C GLU A 29 15.63 22.28 -22.23
N VAL A 30 16.29 23.23 -21.53
CA VAL A 30 16.95 22.94 -20.23
C VAL A 30 15.92 22.88 -19.08
N LEU A 31 14.71 23.35 -19.29
CA LEU A 31 13.63 23.29 -18.29
C LEU A 31 12.73 22.05 -18.45
N GLU A 32 12.71 21.43 -19.63
CA GLU A 32 11.93 20.21 -19.86
C GLU A 32 12.59 18.95 -19.26
N GLY A 33 13.85 19.01 -18.90
CA GLY A 33 14.56 17.92 -18.20
C GLY A 33 14.45 17.94 -16.67
N ARG A 34 13.75 18.88 -16.08
CA ARG A 34 13.36 18.77 -14.68
C ARG A 34 12.08 17.92 -14.64
N ALA A 35 12.26 16.64 -14.34
CA ALA A 35 11.13 15.82 -13.91
C ALA A 35 10.31 16.68 -12.94
N LEU A 36 9.03 16.91 -13.28
CA LEU A 36 8.10 17.49 -12.33
C LEU A 36 8.16 16.59 -11.09
N MET A 37 8.77 17.13 -10.02
CA MET A 37 8.81 16.38 -8.76
C MET A 37 7.37 16.09 -8.40
N SER A 38 7.03 14.83 -8.23
CA SER A 38 5.76 14.42 -7.69
C SER A 38 5.53 15.18 -6.38
N VAL A 39 4.39 15.83 -6.30
CA VAL A 39 4.04 16.64 -5.12
C VAL A 39 2.95 15.89 -4.37
N VAL A 40 3.28 15.44 -3.17
CA VAL A 40 2.26 15.03 -2.22
C VAL A 40 1.51 16.30 -1.80
N GLY A 41 0.20 16.31 -2.01
CA GLY A 41 -0.68 17.44 -1.72
C GLY A 41 -0.86 17.71 -0.22
N PRO A 42 -1.67 18.70 0.12
CA PRO A 42 -1.97 19.01 1.52
C PRO A 42 -2.66 17.83 2.20
N GLU A 43 -2.54 17.82 3.51
CA GLU A 43 -3.22 16.86 4.38
C GLU A 43 -4.73 17.13 4.39
N LEU A 44 -5.49 16.05 4.31
CA LEU A 44 -6.95 16.04 4.41
C LEU A 44 -7.31 15.30 5.70
N HIS A 45 -8.07 15.92 6.59
CA HIS A 45 -8.65 15.23 7.72
C HIS A 45 -9.86 14.41 7.24
N VAL A 46 -9.84 13.09 7.41
CA VAL A 46 -10.80 12.17 6.77
C VAL A 46 -12.07 12.00 7.62
N ASN A 47 -11.93 11.68 8.90
CA ASN A 47 -13.06 11.47 9.79
C ASN A 47 -13.74 12.80 10.17
N THR A 48 -15.06 12.77 10.32
CA THR A 48 -15.86 13.91 10.79
C THR A 48 -16.34 13.73 12.22
N ILE A 49 -16.34 12.50 12.71
CA ILE A 49 -16.58 12.16 14.11
C ILE A 49 -15.21 12.15 14.80
N THR A 50 -15.00 13.05 15.77
CA THR A 50 -13.70 13.28 16.40
C THR A 50 -13.64 12.79 17.85
N SER A 51 -14.61 11.98 18.28
CA SER A 51 -14.64 11.38 19.62
C SER A 51 -13.87 10.07 19.65
N LEU A 52 -13.03 9.87 20.66
CA LEU A 52 -12.26 8.66 20.90
C LEU A 52 -11.25 8.34 19.79
N TYR A 53 -10.93 7.05 19.57
CA TYR A 53 -9.86 6.62 18.68
C TYR A 53 -10.41 6.22 17.31
N GLN A 54 -9.72 6.66 16.26
CA GLN A 54 -9.89 6.18 14.89
C GLN A 54 -8.56 5.64 14.41
N ASP A 55 -8.56 4.41 13.91
CA ASP A 55 -7.34 3.70 13.49
C ASP A 55 -7.64 2.65 12.39
N GLN A 56 -6.65 1.81 12.06
CA GLN A 56 -6.78 0.72 11.09
C GLN A 56 -7.28 1.20 9.72
N VAL A 57 -6.58 2.16 9.15
CA VAL A 57 -6.94 2.76 7.87
C VAL A 57 -6.68 1.82 6.70
N ALA A 58 -7.63 1.77 5.75
CA ALA A 58 -7.47 1.12 4.45
C ALA A 58 -7.87 2.09 3.32
N VAL A 59 -7.16 2.05 2.21
CA VAL A 59 -7.40 2.92 1.05
C VAL A 59 -7.46 2.11 -0.22
N SER A 60 -8.44 2.39 -1.06
CA SER A 60 -8.47 1.93 -2.44
C SER A 60 -8.79 3.06 -3.38
N SER A 61 -8.22 3.01 -4.58
CA SER A 61 -8.57 3.91 -5.68
C SER A 61 -9.09 3.10 -6.85
N SER A 62 -10.11 3.63 -7.55
CA SER A 62 -10.62 2.99 -8.76
C SER A 62 -9.51 2.90 -9.82
N PRO A 63 -9.33 1.77 -10.49
CA PRO A 63 -8.31 1.60 -11.52
C PRO A 63 -8.55 2.44 -12.79
N ALA A 64 -9.71 3.10 -12.92
CA ALA A 64 -9.95 4.06 -13.99
C ALA A 64 -9.00 5.27 -13.88
N SER A 65 -8.57 5.83 -15.01
CA SER A 65 -7.63 6.96 -15.05
C SER A 65 -8.18 8.24 -14.39
N ASN A 66 -9.49 8.39 -14.31
CA ASN A 66 -10.19 9.46 -13.61
C ASN A 66 -10.91 8.95 -12.34
N GLY A 67 -10.50 7.80 -11.83
CA GLY A 67 -11.13 7.15 -10.69
C GLY A 67 -10.91 7.92 -9.38
N GLY A 68 -11.93 7.93 -8.53
CA GLY A 68 -11.86 8.42 -7.16
C GLY A 68 -11.27 7.39 -6.19
N SER A 69 -11.32 7.72 -4.91
CA SER A 69 -10.78 6.87 -3.85
C SER A 69 -11.79 6.70 -2.70
N VAL A 70 -11.65 5.61 -1.97
CA VAL A 70 -12.36 5.33 -0.72
C VAL A 70 -11.33 5.10 0.36
N VAL A 71 -11.53 5.75 1.50
CA VAL A 71 -10.79 5.53 2.75
C VAL A 71 -11.74 4.85 3.71
N ALA A 72 -11.35 3.72 4.27
CA ALA A 72 -12.06 2.99 5.32
C ALA A 72 -11.24 3.00 6.62
N TRP A 73 -11.91 3.00 7.76
CA TRP A 73 -11.24 2.96 9.06
C TRP A 73 -12.14 2.37 10.14
N ARG A 74 -11.52 2.01 11.27
CA ARG A 74 -12.20 1.66 12.50
C ARG A 74 -12.42 2.88 13.37
N HIS A 75 -13.62 3.07 13.86
CA HIS A 75 -14.00 4.07 14.86
C HIS A 75 -14.35 3.40 16.18
N GLN A 76 -13.81 3.90 17.29
CA GLN A 76 -14.06 3.38 18.64
C GLN A 76 -15.10 4.23 19.35
N TYR A 77 -16.12 3.60 19.95
CA TYR A 77 -17.21 4.27 20.67
C TYR A 77 -17.10 4.21 22.19
N ASN A 78 -16.20 3.38 22.73
CA ASN A 78 -15.95 3.31 24.16
C ASN A 78 -14.46 3.20 24.48
N THR A 79 -14.07 3.55 25.70
CA THR A 79 -12.66 3.52 26.13
C THR A 79 -12.07 2.13 26.28
N SER A 80 -12.91 1.08 26.35
CA SER A 80 -12.48 -0.31 26.42
C SER A 80 -12.16 -0.93 25.06
N GLY A 81 -12.55 -0.29 23.93
CA GLY A 81 -12.36 -0.82 22.58
C GLY A 81 -13.23 -2.05 22.30
N THR A 82 -14.29 -2.26 23.04
CA THR A 82 -15.24 -3.39 22.85
C THR A 82 -16.44 -3.05 21.99
N ASP A 83 -16.57 -1.76 21.62
CA ASP A 83 -17.59 -1.21 20.75
C ASP A 83 -16.88 -0.36 19.71
N THR A 84 -16.75 -0.93 18.50
CA THR A 84 -16.05 -0.29 17.39
C THR A 84 -16.81 -0.57 16.10
N ASP A 85 -16.90 0.45 15.24
CA ASP A 85 -17.58 0.40 13.95
C ASP A 85 -16.61 0.60 12.78
N ILE A 86 -17.03 0.21 11.58
CA ILE A 86 -16.32 0.50 10.34
C ILE A 86 -16.99 1.65 9.62
N HIS A 87 -16.20 2.66 9.30
CA HIS A 87 -16.59 3.85 8.57
C HIS A 87 -15.85 4.00 7.25
N ILE A 88 -16.42 4.76 6.31
CA ILE A 88 -15.77 5.14 5.06
C ILE A 88 -16.03 6.61 4.71
N GLN A 89 -15.09 7.19 3.94
CA GLN A 89 -15.25 8.44 3.23
C GLN A 89 -14.81 8.27 1.77
N ARG A 90 -15.61 8.78 0.84
CA ARG A 90 -15.33 8.74 -0.60
C ARG A 90 -14.76 10.08 -1.08
N TYR A 91 -13.87 10.00 -2.09
CA TYR A 91 -13.23 11.15 -2.71
C TYR A 91 -13.27 11.04 -4.22
N ASP A 92 -13.32 12.19 -4.90
CA ASP A 92 -13.10 12.26 -6.35
C ASP A 92 -11.59 12.16 -6.67
N GLN A 93 -11.25 12.15 -7.96
CA GLN A 93 -9.85 12.11 -8.43
C GLN A 93 -9.02 13.34 -8.00
N PHE A 94 -9.66 14.44 -7.59
CA PHE A 94 -8.98 15.66 -7.16
C PHE A 94 -8.79 15.74 -5.63
N GLY A 95 -9.36 14.80 -4.88
CA GLY A 95 -9.33 14.79 -3.42
C GLY A 95 -10.49 15.51 -2.76
N ASN A 96 -11.54 15.88 -3.50
CA ASN A 96 -12.74 16.45 -2.90
C ASN A 96 -13.64 15.35 -2.34
N ARG A 97 -14.23 15.58 -1.18
CA ARG A 97 -15.19 14.65 -0.56
C ARG A 97 -16.41 14.44 -1.44
N LEU A 98 -16.83 13.19 -1.57
CA LEU A 98 -18.07 12.81 -2.26
C LEU A 98 -19.13 12.38 -1.24
N GLY A 99 -19.92 13.34 -0.78
CA GLY A 99 -20.91 13.16 0.28
C GLY A 99 -20.28 13.12 1.68
N GLY A 100 -21.08 12.70 2.65
CA GLY A 100 -20.64 12.54 4.04
C GLY A 100 -19.98 11.20 4.31
N GLU A 101 -19.51 11.06 5.53
CA GLU A 101 -19.04 9.81 6.14
C GLU A 101 -20.18 8.77 6.17
N ILE A 102 -19.87 7.51 5.88
CA ILE A 102 -20.83 6.42 5.84
C ILE A 102 -20.39 5.34 6.84
N THR A 103 -21.29 4.94 7.74
CA THR A 103 -21.08 3.78 8.60
C THR A 103 -21.38 2.50 7.79
N VAL A 104 -20.36 1.65 7.66
CA VAL A 104 -20.41 0.37 6.93
C VAL A 104 -20.99 -0.72 7.81
N ALA A 105 -20.41 -0.89 8.98
CA ALA A 105 -20.85 -1.83 10.02
C ALA A 105 -21.00 -1.05 11.32
N ALA A 106 -22.06 -1.36 12.06
CA ALA A 106 -22.38 -0.75 13.33
C ALA A 106 -23.05 -1.76 14.23
N GLY A 107 -22.65 -1.79 15.49
CA GLY A 107 -23.17 -2.70 16.47
C GLY A 107 -22.87 -2.23 17.88
N ILE A 108 -22.80 -3.17 18.80
CA ILE A 108 -22.36 -2.98 20.19
C ILE A 108 -21.15 -3.87 20.50
N PHE A 109 -20.62 -4.49 19.46
CA PHE A 109 -19.48 -5.39 19.53
C PHE A 109 -18.31 -4.82 18.73
N ARG A 110 -17.27 -5.59 18.51
CA ARG A 110 -16.06 -5.14 17.86
C ARG A 110 -16.07 -5.48 16.37
N GLU A 111 -16.10 -4.46 15.54
CA GLU A 111 -15.72 -4.53 14.13
C GLU A 111 -14.31 -3.95 13.96
N SER A 112 -13.45 -4.62 13.17
CA SER A 112 -12.04 -4.24 13.04
C SER A 112 -11.43 -4.69 11.71
N GLN A 113 -10.18 -4.29 11.47
CA GLN A 113 -9.36 -4.68 10.32
C GLN A 113 -10.09 -4.48 8.97
N PRO A 114 -10.57 -3.27 8.67
CA PRO A 114 -11.20 -3.02 7.38
C PRO A 114 -10.19 -3.16 6.24
N SER A 115 -10.62 -3.74 5.12
CA SER A 115 -9.97 -3.60 3.82
C SER A 115 -11.00 -3.20 2.77
N VAL A 116 -10.58 -2.50 1.71
CA VAL A 116 -11.46 -1.95 0.68
C VAL A 116 -10.87 -2.12 -0.71
N ALA A 117 -11.71 -2.49 -1.70
CA ALA A 117 -11.32 -2.56 -3.10
C ALA A 117 -12.38 -1.91 -3.99
N MET A 118 -11.94 -1.33 -5.12
CA MET A 118 -12.78 -0.63 -6.08
C MET A 118 -12.67 -1.22 -7.48
N ASP A 119 -13.78 -1.20 -8.24
CA ASP A 119 -13.83 -1.55 -9.65
C ASP A 119 -13.59 -0.34 -10.58
N GLY A 120 -13.57 -0.61 -11.90
CA GLY A 120 -13.40 0.44 -12.91
C GLY A 120 -14.55 1.44 -13.02
N ALA A 121 -15.74 1.11 -12.52
CA ALA A 121 -16.91 1.99 -12.48
C ALA A 121 -17.00 2.80 -11.18
N GLY A 122 -16.08 2.55 -10.23
CA GLY A 122 -16.07 3.21 -8.92
C GLY A 122 -16.97 2.54 -7.88
N ASN A 123 -17.62 1.38 -8.20
CA ASN A 123 -18.24 0.58 -7.15
C ASN A 123 -17.16 -0.05 -6.27
N PHE A 124 -17.51 -0.35 -5.04
CA PHE A 124 -16.51 -0.86 -4.09
C PHE A 124 -17.09 -1.89 -3.14
N VAL A 125 -16.20 -2.66 -2.53
CA VAL A 125 -16.51 -3.59 -1.44
C VAL A 125 -15.63 -3.25 -0.25
N VAL A 126 -16.20 -3.28 0.93
CA VAL A 126 -15.50 -3.20 2.22
C VAL A 126 -15.63 -4.55 2.89
N VAL A 127 -14.52 -5.08 3.39
CA VAL A 127 -14.48 -6.29 4.22
C VAL A 127 -13.99 -5.92 5.61
N TRP A 128 -14.38 -6.68 6.62
CA TRP A 128 -13.96 -6.45 8.00
C TRP A 128 -14.04 -7.73 8.84
N VAL A 129 -13.39 -7.69 9.98
CA VAL A 129 -13.53 -8.67 11.05
C VAL A 129 -14.68 -8.26 11.95
N ASP A 130 -15.60 -9.20 12.23
CA ASP A 130 -16.73 -9.06 13.14
C ASP A 130 -16.55 -10.00 14.34
N ASP A 131 -16.33 -9.45 15.53
CA ASP A 131 -16.18 -10.22 16.78
C ASP A 131 -17.51 -10.27 17.52
N VAL A 132 -18.40 -11.16 17.09
CA VAL A 132 -19.72 -11.32 17.68
C VAL A 132 -19.63 -11.63 19.17
N ASN A 133 -20.27 -10.79 19.97
CA ASN A 133 -20.28 -10.85 21.44
C ASN A 133 -18.91 -10.61 22.11
N ASN A 134 -17.93 -10.08 21.41
CA ASN A 134 -16.55 -9.90 21.91
C ASN A 134 -15.99 -11.21 22.49
N SER A 135 -16.27 -12.32 21.84
CA SER A 135 -15.91 -13.67 22.29
C SER A 135 -14.51 -14.10 21.83
N GLY A 136 -13.95 -13.39 20.86
CA GLY A 136 -12.73 -13.78 20.15
C GLY A 136 -12.95 -14.83 19.07
N ASN A 137 -14.20 -15.31 18.88
CA ASN A 137 -14.60 -16.05 17.69
C ASN A 137 -15.05 -15.04 16.63
N THR A 138 -14.15 -14.72 15.75
CA THR A 138 -14.32 -13.65 14.76
C THR A 138 -14.73 -14.22 13.41
N ASN A 139 -15.53 -13.45 12.66
CA ASN A 139 -15.96 -13.78 11.32
C ASN A 139 -15.43 -12.72 10.32
N ILE A 140 -15.36 -13.10 9.04
CA ILE A 140 -15.09 -12.13 7.96
C ILE A 140 -16.39 -11.82 7.24
N LEU A 141 -16.75 -10.54 7.25
CA LEU A 141 -17.95 -10.01 6.58
C LEU A 141 -17.55 -9.04 5.45
N ALA A 142 -18.47 -8.83 4.51
CA ALA A 142 -18.30 -7.89 3.40
C ALA A 142 -19.60 -7.15 3.09
N GLN A 143 -19.48 -5.88 2.68
CA GLN A 143 -20.59 -5.06 2.16
C GLN A 143 -20.16 -4.42 0.84
N ARG A 144 -20.97 -4.60 -0.19
CA ARG A 144 -20.78 -3.95 -1.48
C ARG A 144 -21.51 -2.61 -1.52
N PHE A 145 -20.96 -1.70 -2.30
CA PHE A 145 -21.51 -0.36 -2.52
C PHE A 145 -21.45 0.03 -3.99
N PHE A 146 -22.41 0.80 -4.44
CA PHE A 146 -22.35 1.53 -5.69
C PHE A 146 -21.38 2.73 -5.57
N ALA A 147 -20.90 3.23 -6.70
CA ALA A 147 -20.00 4.40 -6.77
C ALA A 147 -20.59 5.66 -6.08
N ASN A 148 -21.90 5.77 -5.98
CA ASN A 148 -22.58 6.87 -5.28
C ASN A 148 -22.61 6.70 -3.75
N GLY A 149 -22.13 5.58 -3.20
CA GLY A 149 -22.08 5.27 -1.78
C GLY A 149 -23.32 4.53 -1.24
N ASN A 150 -24.31 4.25 -2.06
CA ASN A 150 -25.44 3.44 -1.65
C ASN A 150 -25.03 1.96 -1.52
N ARG A 151 -25.58 1.25 -0.53
CA ARG A 151 -25.35 -0.19 -0.38
C ARG A 151 -25.85 -0.94 -1.61
N ASN A 152 -25.06 -1.91 -2.07
CA ASN A 152 -25.37 -2.79 -3.19
C ASN A 152 -25.67 -4.21 -2.66
N GLY A 153 -26.88 -4.42 -2.20
CA GLY A 153 -27.31 -5.66 -1.54
C GLY A 153 -27.04 -5.69 -0.03
N GLY A 154 -27.24 -6.85 0.58
CA GLY A 154 -26.98 -7.07 2.01
C GLY A 154 -25.53 -7.39 2.32
N VAL A 155 -25.24 -7.54 3.61
CA VAL A 155 -23.96 -8.03 4.13
C VAL A 155 -23.74 -9.48 3.66
N ILE A 156 -22.52 -9.78 3.25
CA ILE A 156 -22.09 -11.08 2.76
C ILE A 156 -21.21 -11.71 3.84
N THR A 157 -21.48 -12.94 4.23
CA THR A 157 -20.59 -13.74 5.07
C THR A 157 -19.48 -14.32 4.20
N VAL A 158 -18.25 -13.84 4.36
CA VAL A 158 -17.08 -14.37 3.68
C VAL A 158 -16.58 -15.63 4.37
N ALA A 159 -16.42 -15.59 5.70
CA ALA A 159 -16.03 -16.73 6.52
C ALA A 159 -16.75 -16.65 7.87
N ASN A 160 -17.14 -17.82 8.42
CA ASN A 160 -17.76 -17.94 9.74
C ASN A 160 -17.56 -19.36 10.30
N ASP A 161 -16.33 -19.78 10.42
CA ASP A 161 -15.98 -21.04 11.08
C ASP A 161 -16.19 -20.92 12.61
N ALA A 162 -16.15 -22.05 13.32
CA ALA A 162 -16.17 -22.05 14.79
C ALA A 162 -14.83 -21.53 15.40
N ARG A 163 -13.83 -21.30 14.56
CA ARG A 163 -12.51 -20.77 14.90
C ARG A 163 -12.43 -19.30 14.50
N ALA A 164 -11.42 -18.60 14.99
CA ALA A 164 -11.22 -17.19 14.66
C ALA A 164 -10.69 -17.02 13.23
N GLU A 165 -11.33 -16.15 12.47
CA GLU A 165 -10.85 -15.61 11.21
C GLU A 165 -10.42 -14.16 11.39
N TYR A 166 -9.29 -13.76 10.77
CA TYR A 166 -8.75 -12.41 10.87
C TYR A 166 -7.85 -12.06 9.69
N ASP A 167 -7.31 -10.83 9.69
CA ASP A 167 -6.47 -10.24 8.64
C ASP A 167 -7.10 -10.35 7.25
N PRO A 168 -8.34 -9.89 7.03
CA PRO A 168 -8.93 -9.91 5.71
C PRO A 168 -8.26 -8.86 4.82
N ASP A 169 -7.98 -9.26 3.58
CA ASP A 169 -7.63 -8.32 2.52
C ASP A 169 -8.46 -8.61 1.27
N VAL A 170 -8.75 -7.57 0.46
CA VAL A 170 -9.67 -7.70 -0.67
C VAL A 170 -9.11 -7.04 -1.93
N ALA A 171 -9.26 -7.73 -3.06
CA ALA A 171 -8.96 -7.21 -4.37
C ALA A 171 -10.14 -7.40 -5.34
N MET A 172 -10.35 -6.42 -6.22
CA MET A 172 -11.46 -6.38 -7.16
C MET A 172 -10.94 -6.24 -8.61
N ASP A 173 -11.60 -6.93 -9.57
CA ASP A 173 -11.31 -6.75 -10.98
C ASP A 173 -12.14 -5.60 -11.57
N TRP A 174 -11.88 -5.29 -12.85
CA TRP A 174 -12.55 -4.20 -13.54
C TRP A 174 -14.08 -4.37 -13.62
N ALA A 175 -14.55 -5.62 -13.65
CA ALA A 175 -15.98 -5.97 -13.77
C ALA A 175 -16.69 -6.02 -12.42
N GLY A 176 -15.99 -5.82 -11.30
CA GLY A 176 -16.56 -5.85 -9.95
C GLY A 176 -16.57 -7.21 -9.29
N ASN A 177 -16.00 -8.27 -9.92
CA ASN A 177 -15.77 -9.52 -9.20
C ASN A 177 -14.65 -9.32 -8.20
N PHE A 178 -14.75 -9.91 -7.01
CA PHE A 178 -13.78 -9.69 -5.94
C PHE A 178 -13.31 -11.00 -5.30
N ALA A 179 -12.15 -10.94 -4.69
CA ALA A 179 -11.57 -12.03 -3.93
C ALA A 179 -11.09 -11.51 -2.59
N VAL A 180 -11.37 -12.26 -1.53
CA VAL A 180 -11.00 -11.92 -0.15
C VAL A 180 -10.05 -12.98 0.36
N SER A 181 -8.82 -12.58 0.73
CA SER A 181 -7.92 -13.42 1.53
C SER A 181 -8.20 -13.23 3.00
N TYR A 182 -7.98 -14.24 3.81
CA TYR A 182 -8.10 -14.18 5.27
C TYR A 182 -7.29 -15.31 5.91
N THR A 183 -6.99 -15.15 7.19
CA THR A 183 -6.31 -16.14 8.01
C THR A 183 -7.33 -16.87 8.89
N LEU A 184 -7.28 -18.20 8.93
CA LEU A 184 -8.06 -19.06 9.83
C LEU A 184 -7.15 -19.68 10.86
N GLN A 185 -7.44 -19.51 12.15
CA GLN A 185 -6.61 -19.99 13.25
C GLN A 185 -7.06 -21.37 13.73
N TYR A 186 -6.25 -22.39 13.53
CA TYR A 186 -6.48 -23.75 14.02
C TYR A 186 -5.96 -23.94 15.44
N SER A 187 -4.80 -23.34 15.74
CA SER A 187 -4.20 -23.32 17.07
C SER A 187 -3.29 -22.10 17.24
N ALA A 188 -2.59 -21.99 18.35
CA ALA A 188 -1.60 -20.91 18.57
C ALA A 188 -0.44 -20.94 17.57
N ASN A 189 -0.10 -22.13 17.02
CA ASN A 189 1.03 -22.37 16.14
C ASN A 189 0.62 -22.95 14.76
N ASP A 190 -0.66 -22.87 14.43
CA ASP A 190 -1.21 -23.43 13.21
C ASP A 190 -2.31 -22.49 12.70
N ARG A 191 -1.98 -21.77 11.66
CA ARG A 191 -2.81 -20.78 10.97
C ARG A 191 -2.68 -21.00 9.49
N ASP A 192 -3.80 -20.99 8.79
CA ASP A 192 -3.86 -21.17 7.36
C ASP A 192 -4.37 -19.91 6.65
N VAL A 193 -3.90 -19.68 5.43
CA VAL A 193 -4.39 -18.62 4.55
C VAL A 193 -5.39 -19.18 3.55
N TYR A 194 -6.55 -18.55 3.49
CA TYR A 194 -7.64 -18.87 2.57
C TYR A 194 -7.92 -17.71 1.62
N VAL A 195 -8.54 -18.03 0.49
CA VAL A 195 -9.15 -17.06 -0.42
C VAL A 195 -10.55 -17.51 -0.76
N ARG A 196 -11.53 -16.59 -0.69
CA ARG A 196 -12.87 -16.79 -1.20
C ARG A 196 -13.20 -15.80 -2.29
N ARG A 197 -13.76 -16.28 -3.40
CA ARG A 197 -14.03 -15.48 -4.60
C ARG A 197 -15.52 -15.28 -4.80
N PHE A 198 -15.86 -14.08 -5.29
CA PHE A 198 -17.25 -13.65 -5.48
C PHE A 198 -17.43 -13.01 -6.86
N ALA A 199 -18.57 -13.23 -7.47
CA ALA A 199 -19.01 -12.46 -8.63
C ALA A 199 -19.40 -11.03 -8.21
N ALA A 200 -19.49 -10.12 -9.17
CA ALA A 200 -19.87 -8.72 -8.96
C ALA A 200 -21.24 -8.54 -8.27
N ASN A 201 -22.14 -9.51 -8.39
CA ASN A 201 -23.43 -9.51 -7.69
C ASN A 201 -23.34 -10.00 -6.24
N GLY A 202 -22.14 -10.41 -5.76
CA GLY A 202 -21.91 -10.93 -4.41
C GLY A 202 -22.13 -12.45 -4.25
N THR A 203 -22.43 -13.17 -5.32
CA THR A 203 -22.53 -14.63 -5.28
C THR A 203 -21.14 -15.25 -5.16
N ALA A 204 -20.94 -16.17 -4.21
CA ALA A 204 -19.69 -16.91 -4.08
C ALA A 204 -19.47 -17.83 -5.30
N ILE A 205 -18.27 -17.78 -5.88
CA ILE A 205 -17.91 -18.56 -7.07
C ILE A 205 -16.76 -19.55 -6.83
N GLY A 206 -16.21 -19.58 -5.64
CA GLY A 206 -15.21 -20.56 -5.23
C GLY A 206 -14.36 -20.12 -4.07
N SER A 207 -13.60 -21.07 -3.53
CA SER A 207 -12.63 -20.87 -2.47
C SER A 207 -11.37 -21.69 -2.74
N ASN A 208 -10.23 -21.25 -2.19
CA ASN A 208 -8.95 -21.94 -2.25
C ASN A 208 -8.32 -21.92 -0.86
N VAL A 209 -7.67 -23.01 -0.46
CA VAL A 209 -6.61 -22.98 0.53
C VAL A 209 -5.37 -22.43 -0.18
N VAL A 210 -4.85 -21.32 0.27
CA VAL A 210 -3.64 -20.70 -0.29
C VAL A 210 -2.40 -21.35 0.32
N ALA A 211 -2.42 -21.46 1.65
CA ALA A 211 -1.40 -22.14 2.45
C ALA A 211 -2.10 -22.86 3.60
N GLY A 212 -1.68 -24.08 3.89
CA GLY A 212 -2.25 -24.91 4.92
C GLY A 212 -1.33 -26.09 5.18
N SER A 213 -0.34 -25.91 6.04
CA SER A 213 0.73 -26.88 6.25
C SER A 213 0.90 -27.34 7.70
N GLY A 214 0.10 -26.85 8.64
CA GLY A 214 0.27 -27.08 10.07
C GLY A 214 1.39 -26.24 10.69
N LEU A 215 1.83 -25.17 9.96
CA LEU A 215 2.68 -24.09 10.44
C LEU A 215 1.82 -22.82 10.59
N ASN A 216 2.46 -21.72 10.94
CA ASN A 216 1.81 -20.42 10.90
C ASN A 216 1.96 -19.80 9.51
N GLU A 217 0.90 -19.77 8.73
CA GLU A 217 0.75 -18.95 7.53
C GLU A 217 -0.26 -17.83 7.81
N TYR A 218 0.15 -16.57 7.59
CA TYR A 218 -0.66 -15.40 7.96
C TYR A 218 -0.21 -14.13 7.25
N SER A 219 -0.78 -12.97 7.63
CA SER A 219 -0.48 -11.65 7.05
C SER A 219 -0.58 -11.67 5.53
N ALA A 220 -1.69 -12.20 5.01
CA ALA A 220 -1.87 -12.32 3.58
C ALA A 220 -2.29 -10.99 2.95
N SER A 221 -1.63 -10.61 1.86
CA SER A 221 -2.06 -9.52 0.98
C SER A 221 -2.45 -10.06 -0.39
N ILE A 222 -3.52 -9.55 -0.98
CA ILE A 222 -4.08 -9.98 -2.26
C ILE A 222 -4.14 -8.85 -3.27
N ALA A 223 -3.68 -9.10 -4.50
CA ALA A 223 -3.84 -8.19 -5.62
C ALA A 223 -4.47 -8.88 -6.83
N ARG A 224 -5.17 -8.10 -7.66
CA ARG A 224 -5.92 -8.61 -8.80
C ARG A 224 -5.75 -7.73 -10.03
N THR A 225 -5.67 -8.35 -11.20
CA THR A 225 -5.66 -7.67 -12.49
C THR A 225 -7.09 -7.35 -12.96
N ALA A 226 -7.19 -6.45 -13.93
CA ALA A 226 -8.48 -6.09 -14.54
C ALA A 226 -9.21 -7.28 -15.17
N ASP A 227 -8.49 -8.29 -15.66
CA ASP A 227 -9.02 -9.53 -16.26
C ASP A 227 -9.30 -10.64 -15.23
N GLY A 228 -9.10 -10.36 -13.95
CA GLY A 228 -9.47 -11.22 -12.83
C GLY A 228 -8.42 -12.23 -12.37
N ARG A 229 -7.22 -12.30 -12.99
CA ARG A 229 -6.09 -13.05 -12.40
C ARG A 229 -5.70 -12.42 -11.07
N PHE A 230 -5.24 -13.22 -10.13
CA PHE A 230 -4.88 -12.69 -8.81
C PHE A 230 -3.62 -13.37 -8.25
N ALA A 231 -3.02 -12.71 -7.28
CA ALA A 231 -1.89 -13.22 -6.51
C ALA A 231 -2.16 -13.01 -5.02
N VAL A 232 -1.64 -13.90 -4.18
CA VAL A 232 -1.66 -13.80 -2.73
C VAL A 232 -0.24 -13.97 -2.23
N ALA A 233 0.29 -12.96 -1.55
CA ALA A 233 1.50 -13.08 -0.76
C ALA A 233 1.13 -13.37 0.69
N TYR A 234 1.97 -14.10 1.38
CA TYR A 234 1.76 -14.44 2.79
C TYR A 234 3.08 -14.73 3.49
N GLN A 235 3.08 -14.54 4.78
CA GLN A 235 4.19 -14.93 5.66
C GLN A 235 4.01 -16.36 6.11
N ILE A 236 5.12 -17.12 6.21
CA ILE A 236 5.15 -18.45 6.80
C ILE A 236 6.27 -18.52 7.83
N ASP A 237 5.96 -19.02 9.01
CA ASP A 237 6.94 -19.25 10.08
C ASP A 237 7.43 -20.69 10.06
N ARG A 238 8.73 -20.89 9.85
CA ARG A 238 9.35 -22.19 9.84
C ARG A 238 10.22 -22.38 11.07
N PRO A 239 10.13 -23.55 11.76
CA PRO A 239 11.08 -23.87 12.81
C PRO A 239 12.51 -23.96 12.26
N SER A 240 13.43 -23.23 12.88
CA SER A 240 14.85 -23.21 12.54
C SER A 240 15.70 -23.40 13.82
N GLY A 241 15.96 -24.65 14.19
CA GLY A 241 16.60 -24.96 15.47
C GLY A 241 15.76 -24.51 16.67
N ASN A 242 16.28 -23.58 17.49
CA ASN A 242 15.57 -22.98 18.61
C ASN A 242 14.91 -21.63 18.29
N SER A 243 14.90 -21.21 17.01
CA SER A 243 14.33 -19.97 16.51
C SER A 243 13.26 -20.24 15.46
N ILE A 244 12.62 -19.18 15.02
CA ILE A 244 11.71 -19.18 13.89
C ILE A 244 12.42 -18.43 12.76
N ASP A 245 12.29 -18.96 11.54
CA ASP A 245 12.68 -18.35 10.28
C ASP A 245 11.38 -18.01 9.53
N SER A 246 11.09 -16.73 9.39
CA SER A 246 9.88 -16.25 8.73
C SER A 246 10.20 -15.85 7.31
N ASP A 247 9.50 -16.44 6.34
CA ASP A 247 9.68 -16.23 4.91
C ASP A 247 8.43 -15.63 4.26
N ILE A 248 8.62 -15.00 3.10
CA ILE A 248 7.49 -14.52 2.28
C ILE A 248 7.33 -15.40 1.03
N LEU A 249 6.13 -15.94 0.87
CA LEU A 249 5.72 -16.71 -0.29
C LEU A 249 4.68 -15.98 -1.11
N LEU A 250 4.58 -16.34 -2.39
CA LEU A 250 3.59 -15.82 -3.34
C LEU A 250 2.97 -16.96 -4.13
N ASN A 251 1.64 -17.04 -4.11
CA ASN A 251 0.84 -17.91 -4.95
C ASN A 251 0.10 -17.07 -6.00
N ARG A 252 0.13 -17.52 -7.25
CA ARG A 252 -0.55 -16.84 -8.39
C ARG A 252 -1.62 -17.75 -8.97
N TYR A 253 -2.73 -17.15 -9.35
CA TYR A 253 -3.92 -17.84 -9.78
C TYR A 253 -4.49 -17.27 -11.08
N THR A 254 -5.13 -18.12 -11.85
CA THR A 254 -6.01 -17.69 -12.95
C THR A 254 -7.25 -16.98 -12.40
N ALA A 255 -8.00 -16.28 -13.23
CA ALA A 255 -9.30 -15.69 -12.84
C ALA A 255 -10.30 -16.74 -12.33
N ALA A 256 -10.21 -17.98 -12.83
CA ALA A 256 -11.02 -19.12 -12.39
C ALA A 256 -10.54 -19.73 -11.05
N GLY A 257 -9.41 -19.25 -10.48
CA GLY A 257 -8.86 -19.72 -9.22
C GLY A 257 -7.95 -20.95 -9.33
N ALA A 258 -7.52 -21.35 -10.53
CA ALA A 258 -6.52 -22.39 -10.67
C ALA A 258 -5.13 -21.84 -10.33
N LEU A 259 -4.40 -22.55 -9.46
CA LEU A 259 -3.02 -22.21 -9.10
C LEU A 259 -2.12 -22.29 -10.34
N GLN A 260 -1.37 -21.24 -10.61
CA GLN A 260 -0.40 -21.16 -11.69
C GLN A 260 1.04 -21.37 -11.20
N THR A 261 1.40 -20.66 -10.14
CA THR A 261 2.73 -20.75 -9.53
C THR A 261 2.64 -20.58 -8.02
N SER A 262 3.53 -21.26 -7.30
CA SER A 262 3.79 -21.06 -5.88
C SER A 262 5.30 -20.97 -5.70
N GLN A 263 5.79 -19.89 -5.07
CA GLN A 263 7.23 -19.68 -4.95
C GLN A 263 7.59 -18.83 -3.72
N ALA A 264 8.76 -19.06 -3.16
CA ALA A 264 9.36 -18.17 -2.18
C ALA A 264 9.83 -16.88 -2.88
N VAL A 265 9.46 -15.73 -2.35
CA VAL A 265 9.89 -14.42 -2.84
C VAL A 265 11.01 -13.87 -1.98
N ALA A 266 10.91 -14.01 -0.67
CA ALA A 266 11.97 -13.73 0.28
C ALA A 266 12.17 -14.98 1.16
N ASN A 267 13.39 -15.44 1.25
CA ASN A 267 13.84 -16.60 2.01
C ASN A 267 15.37 -16.48 2.11
N THR A 268 15.83 -15.62 3.01
CA THR A 268 17.25 -15.24 3.09
C THR A 268 17.96 -15.82 4.31
N GLY A 269 17.25 -16.55 5.20
CA GLY A 269 17.73 -16.98 6.51
C GLY A 269 17.75 -15.84 7.53
N ARG A 270 17.07 -14.73 7.19
CA ARG A 270 16.60 -13.69 8.09
C ARG A 270 15.09 -13.77 8.15
N ASN A 271 14.52 -13.10 9.13
CA ASN A 271 13.06 -13.00 9.16
C ASN A 271 12.58 -11.95 8.19
N GLU A 272 11.61 -12.32 7.36
CA GLU A 272 10.87 -11.42 6.48
C GLU A 272 9.41 -11.37 6.92
N TYR A 273 8.86 -10.14 6.99
CA TYR A 273 7.54 -9.87 7.59
C TYR A 273 6.67 -8.98 6.73
N SER A 274 5.38 -8.97 7.06
CA SER A 274 4.41 -7.96 6.63
C SER A 274 4.42 -7.72 5.12
N PRO A 275 4.20 -8.73 4.27
CA PRO A 275 4.17 -8.54 2.83
C PRO A 275 2.96 -7.69 2.43
N ASP A 276 3.17 -6.80 1.46
CA ASP A 276 2.09 -6.16 0.73
C ASP A 276 2.34 -6.22 -0.77
N ILE A 277 1.27 -6.37 -1.57
CA ILE A 277 1.38 -6.55 -3.02
C ILE A 277 0.44 -5.67 -3.82
N ALA A 278 0.91 -5.25 -4.99
CA ALA A 278 0.08 -4.65 -6.01
C ALA A 278 0.41 -5.24 -7.39
N MET A 279 -0.58 -5.28 -8.29
CA MET A 279 -0.40 -5.81 -9.65
C MET A 279 -0.61 -4.73 -10.70
N ASP A 280 0.24 -4.73 -11.74
CA ASP A 280 0.02 -3.91 -12.93
C ASP A 280 -0.97 -4.56 -13.91
N ALA A 281 -1.38 -3.81 -14.94
CA ALA A 281 -2.35 -4.30 -15.94
C ALA A 281 -1.84 -5.50 -16.74
N PHE A 282 -0.52 -5.72 -16.78
CA PHE A 282 0.10 -6.85 -17.48
C PHE A 282 0.16 -8.12 -16.63
N GLY A 283 -0.15 -8.00 -15.34
CA GLY A 283 -0.10 -9.10 -14.37
C GLY A 283 1.27 -9.29 -13.71
N ASN A 284 2.17 -8.31 -13.82
CA ASN A 284 3.36 -8.31 -12.98
C ASN A 284 2.98 -7.86 -11.58
N THR A 285 3.54 -8.51 -10.58
CA THR A 285 3.31 -8.21 -9.16
C THR A 285 4.51 -7.44 -8.62
N THR A 286 4.27 -6.34 -7.92
CA THR A 286 5.26 -5.70 -7.05
C THR A 286 4.94 -6.10 -5.63
N LEU A 287 5.91 -6.66 -4.94
CA LEU A 287 5.82 -7.12 -3.55
C LEU A 287 6.81 -6.32 -2.72
N VAL A 288 6.34 -5.76 -1.62
CA VAL A 288 7.17 -5.12 -0.58
C VAL A 288 7.10 -5.93 0.70
N TYR A 289 8.16 -5.90 1.48
CA TYR A 289 8.26 -6.63 2.73
C TYR A 289 9.31 -6.00 3.64
N GLU A 290 9.25 -6.34 4.91
CA GLU A 290 10.20 -5.99 5.95
C GLU A 290 11.22 -7.11 6.09
N GLU A 291 12.54 -6.80 6.08
CA GLU A 291 13.65 -7.75 6.30
C GLU A 291 14.38 -7.36 7.58
N ALA A 292 14.44 -8.26 8.56
CA ALA A 292 15.08 -8.03 9.83
C ALA A 292 16.56 -8.38 9.78
N TYR A 293 17.45 -7.41 10.08
CA TYR A 293 18.89 -7.59 10.20
C TYR A 293 19.34 -7.83 11.63
N ALA A 294 18.70 -7.13 12.56
CA ALA A 294 18.89 -7.24 14.00
C ALA A 294 17.56 -6.88 14.69
N ASN A 295 17.49 -6.99 16.01
CA ASN A 295 16.24 -6.71 16.74
C ASN A 295 15.65 -5.31 16.51
N LEU A 296 16.49 -4.33 16.17
CA LEU A 296 16.11 -2.93 16.01
C LEU A 296 16.66 -2.32 14.70
N ASP A 297 17.00 -3.17 13.74
CA ASP A 297 17.49 -2.80 12.40
C ASP A 297 16.70 -3.62 11.38
N HIS A 298 15.65 -3.04 10.85
CA HIS A 298 14.79 -3.63 9.85
C HIS A 298 14.74 -2.75 8.63
N ASP A 299 14.77 -3.36 7.46
CA ASP A 299 14.79 -2.68 6.18
C ASP A 299 13.52 -2.95 5.38
N ILE A 300 13.10 -2.02 4.53
CA ILE A 300 12.05 -2.26 3.55
C ILE A 300 12.67 -2.67 2.22
N ARG A 301 12.24 -3.82 1.74
CA ARG A 301 12.64 -4.42 0.47
C ARG A 301 11.47 -4.49 -0.50
N ALA A 302 11.79 -4.55 -1.79
CA ALA A 302 10.82 -4.83 -2.83
C ALA A 302 11.35 -5.86 -3.84
N ARG A 303 10.45 -6.63 -4.44
CA ARG A 303 10.71 -7.49 -5.60
C ARG A 303 9.59 -7.37 -6.62
N ARG A 304 9.94 -7.46 -7.88
CA ARG A 304 8.95 -7.64 -8.94
C ARG A 304 8.93 -9.09 -9.39
N ILE A 305 7.73 -9.57 -9.59
CA ILE A 305 7.46 -10.90 -10.12
C ILE A 305 6.74 -10.70 -11.45
N SER A 306 7.35 -11.15 -12.55
CA SER A 306 6.73 -11.02 -13.86
C SER A 306 5.44 -11.83 -13.95
N ASN A 307 4.63 -11.55 -14.97
CA ASN A 307 3.41 -12.31 -15.25
C ASN A 307 3.68 -13.80 -15.59
N THR A 308 4.93 -14.18 -15.85
CA THR A 308 5.38 -15.58 -16.01
C THR A 308 5.95 -16.19 -14.75
N GLY A 309 6.11 -15.41 -13.67
CA GLY A 309 6.65 -15.85 -12.39
C GLY A 309 8.15 -15.58 -12.21
N ALA A 310 8.85 -14.94 -13.15
CA ALA A 310 10.26 -14.62 -12.98
C ALA A 310 10.44 -13.52 -11.92
N LEU A 311 11.35 -13.77 -10.96
CA LEU A 311 11.70 -12.82 -9.89
C LEU A 311 12.77 -11.82 -10.38
N SER A 312 12.60 -10.55 -10.04
CA SER A 312 13.67 -9.55 -10.14
C SER A 312 14.76 -9.77 -9.09
N ALA A 313 15.87 -9.04 -9.21
CA ALA A 313 16.74 -8.79 -8.06
C ALA A 313 15.95 -8.09 -6.94
N THR A 314 16.42 -8.24 -5.69
CA THR A 314 15.87 -7.51 -4.55
C THR A 314 16.20 -6.02 -4.69
N MET A 315 15.20 -5.17 -4.52
CA MET A 315 15.31 -3.72 -4.55
C MET A 315 15.34 -3.19 -3.13
N TYR A 316 16.19 -2.20 -2.89
CA TYR A 316 16.28 -1.52 -1.60
C TYR A 316 15.30 -0.34 -1.61
N VAL A 317 14.17 -0.49 -0.93
CA VAL A 317 13.26 0.63 -0.70
C VAL A 317 13.83 1.52 0.39
N ASP A 318 14.21 0.96 1.53
CA ASP A 318 15.02 1.59 2.56
C ASP A 318 16.02 0.58 3.15
N GLY A 319 17.13 1.06 3.64
CA GLY A 319 18.21 0.24 4.17
C GLY A 319 19.08 1.09 5.08
N SER A 320 18.44 1.83 5.98
CA SER A 320 19.13 2.57 7.03
C SER A 320 19.40 1.64 8.22
N THR A 321 19.98 2.13 9.28
CA THR A 321 20.15 1.41 10.56
C THR A 321 18.97 1.65 11.50
N ASP A 322 17.92 2.28 11.01
CA ASP A 322 16.69 2.53 11.75
C ASP A 322 15.77 1.28 11.69
N TYR A 323 14.66 1.36 12.38
CA TYR A 323 13.63 0.33 12.36
C TYR A 323 12.54 0.74 11.37
N GLU A 324 12.59 0.19 10.15
CA GLU A 324 11.59 0.39 9.13
C GLU A 324 10.59 -0.78 9.11
N PHE A 325 9.29 -0.47 9.08
CA PHE A 325 8.25 -1.50 9.21
C PHE A 325 6.93 -1.12 8.56
N ALA A 326 6.01 -2.10 8.49
CA ALA A 326 4.65 -1.95 7.97
C ALA A 326 4.59 -1.29 6.58
N PRO A 327 5.24 -1.86 5.55
CA PRO A 327 5.18 -1.32 4.20
C PRO A 327 3.81 -1.52 3.57
N ALA A 328 3.40 -0.55 2.74
CA ALA A 328 2.25 -0.63 1.85
C ALA A 328 2.66 -0.20 0.44
N VAL A 329 2.11 -0.82 -0.60
CA VAL A 329 2.48 -0.56 -1.99
C VAL A 329 1.28 -0.33 -2.89
N ALA A 330 1.41 0.62 -3.83
CA ALA A 330 0.50 0.78 -4.96
C ALA A 330 1.29 0.94 -6.25
N VAL A 331 0.79 0.35 -7.33
CA VAL A 331 1.44 0.30 -8.64
C VAL A 331 0.63 1.07 -9.66
N ASN A 332 1.29 1.89 -10.47
CA ASN A 332 0.68 2.44 -11.68
C ASN A 332 0.45 1.30 -12.69
N PRO A 333 -0.81 1.01 -13.04
CA PRO A 333 -1.14 -0.18 -13.84
C PRO A 333 -0.55 -0.14 -15.26
N SER A 334 -0.24 1.05 -15.79
CA SER A 334 0.25 1.22 -17.17
C SER A 334 1.77 1.22 -17.27
N THR A 335 2.47 1.76 -16.26
CA THR A 335 3.92 1.98 -16.33
C THR A 335 4.72 1.03 -15.44
N GLY A 336 4.06 0.39 -14.47
CA GLY A 336 4.70 -0.42 -13.45
C GLY A 336 5.54 0.37 -12.44
N LYS A 337 5.59 1.72 -12.52
CA LYS A 337 6.11 2.56 -11.45
C LYS A 337 5.27 2.36 -10.20
N PHE A 338 5.87 2.51 -9.03
CA PHE A 338 5.16 2.22 -7.78
C PHE A 338 5.50 3.20 -6.66
N VAL A 339 4.62 3.26 -5.69
CA VAL A 339 4.78 4.05 -4.45
C VAL A 339 4.77 3.11 -3.28
N VAL A 340 5.72 3.29 -2.37
CA VAL A 340 5.79 2.55 -1.10
C VAL A 340 5.65 3.55 0.03
N ALA A 341 4.73 3.29 0.95
CA ALA A 341 4.67 3.98 2.23
C ALA A 341 5.07 3.00 3.33
N TYR A 342 5.83 3.45 4.31
CA TYR A 342 6.31 2.64 5.42
C TYR A 342 6.60 3.51 6.63
N GLN A 343 6.72 2.89 7.78
CA GLN A 343 7.04 3.57 9.02
C GLN A 343 8.51 3.42 9.35
N ARG A 344 9.07 4.45 10.00
CA ARG A 344 10.43 4.46 10.49
C ARG A 344 10.48 4.97 11.92
N LEU A 345 11.15 4.23 12.78
CA LEU A 345 11.55 4.66 14.12
C LEU A 345 13.06 4.71 14.20
N HIS A 346 13.60 5.82 14.71
CA HIS A 346 15.03 5.93 14.89
C HIS A 346 15.55 4.90 15.88
N SER A 347 16.59 4.17 15.50
CA SER A 347 17.27 3.18 16.31
C SER A 347 18.71 3.60 16.58
N ASN A 348 19.14 3.46 17.83
CA ASN A 348 20.56 3.57 18.20
C ASN A 348 21.25 2.21 18.36
N GLY A 349 20.61 1.14 17.83
CA GLY A 349 21.05 -0.25 17.96
C GLY A 349 20.70 -0.92 19.29
N SER A 350 20.20 -0.18 20.28
CA SER A 350 19.82 -0.70 21.60
C SER A 350 18.42 -0.29 22.02
N GLN A 351 17.93 0.82 21.52
CA GLN A 351 16.61 1.39 21.82
C GLN A 351 16.02 2.10 20.61
N LEU A 352 14.71 2.01 20.46
CA LEU A 352 13.93 2.85 19.55
C LEU A 352 13.65 4.19 20.23
N SER A 353 13.77 5.29 19.50
CA SER A 353 13.62 6.65 20.04
C SER A 353 13.04 7.62 19.00
N GLY A 354 12.49 8.72 19.49
CA GLY A 354 11.91 9.76 18.63
C GLY A 354 10.47 9.47 18.18
N PRO A 355 9.89 10.39 17.42
CA PRO A 355 8.56 10.21 16.84
C PRO A 355 8.60 9.16 15.75
N ASN A 356 7.49 8.47 15.55
CA ASN A 356 7.28 7.63 14.40
C ASN A 356 7.22 8.49 13.13
N GLN A 357 7.90 8.07 12.08
CA GLN A 357 7.93 8.80 10.81
C GLN A 357 7.26 7.97 9.73
N GLN A 358 6.28 8.56 9.06
CA GLN A 358 5.70 7.98 7.85
C GLN A 358 6.51 8.44 6.65
N ILE A 359 7.17 7.51 5.98
CA ILE A 359 7.97 7.76 4.78
C ILE A 359 7.23 7.27 3.55
N VAL A 360 7.31 8.04 2.47
CA VAL A 360 6.75 7.68 1.16
C VAL A 360 7.87 7.75 0.12
N ARG A 361 8.05 6.67 -0.65
CA ARG A 361 8.98 6.61 -1.76
C ARG A 361 8.29 6.30 -3.07
N GLU A 362 8.55 7.11 -4.07
CA GLU A 362 8.14 6.88 -5.45
C GLU A 362 9.29 6.23 -6.20
N MET A 363 8.99 5.18 -6.94
CA MET A 363 10.01 4.33 -7.55
C MET A 363 9.66 3.97 -9.00
N THR A 364 10.70 3.82 -9.80
CA THR A 364 10.57 3.21 -11.14
C THR A 364 10.30 1.71 -11.00
N ALA A 365 9.83 1.09 -12.08
CA ALA A 365 9.57 -0.34 -12.13
C ALA A 365 10.80 -1.23 -11.87
N ASP A 366 12.00 -0.73 -12.10
CA ASP A 366 13.29 -1.39 -11.87
C ASP A 366 13.94 -1.02 -10.53
N GLY A 367 13.26 -0.21 -9.70
CA GLY A 367 13.65 0.04 -8.31
C GLY A 367 14.49 1.30 -8.08
N LEU A 368 14.60 2.20 -9.08
CA LEU A 368 15.23 3.50 -8.84
C LEU A 368 14.28 4.41 -8.06
N ILE A 369 14.76 5.02 -6.98
CA ILE A 369 14.00 5.98 -6.19
C ILE A 369 13.91 7.30 -6.98
N LEU A 370 12.69 7.73 -7.26
CA LEU A 370 12.38 9.00 -7.94
C LEU A 370 12.20 10.13 -6.93
N ASN A 371 11.55 9.85 -5.81
CA ASN A 371 11.22 10.84 -4.79
C ASN A 371 11.12 10.18 -3.41
N THR A 372 11.37 10.97 -2.36
CA THR A 372 11.17 10.57 -0.96
C THR A 372 10.53 11.72 -0.20
N VAL A 373 9.43 11.43 0.49
CA VAL A 373 8.70 12.40 1.31
C VAL A 373 8.55 11.85 2.72
N ASN A 374 8.86 12.67 3.71
CA ASN A 374 8.57 12.37 5.12
C ASN A 374 7.29 13.12 5.53
N LEU A 375 6.26 12.40 5.89
CA LEU A 375 4.96 12.93 6.29
C LEU A 375 4.87 13.28 7.78
N GLY A 376 5.95 13.05 8.54
CA GLY A 376 6.03 13.31 9.97
C GLY A 376 5.46 12.19 10.83
N ASP A 377 5.03 12.56 12.05
CA ASP A 377 4.56 11.62 13.06
C ASP A 377 3.17 11.07 12.71
N ARG A 378 3.18 9.93 12.03
CA ARG A 378 2.01 9.22 11.55
C ARG A 378 2.19 7.71 11.76
N PHE A 379 1.08 6.99 11.87
CA PHE A 379 1.05 5.54 12.08
C PHE A 379 0.27 4.88 10.96
N THR A 380 0.59 3.65 10.65
CA THR A 380 -0.04 2.80 9.64
C THR A 380 -0.37 3.55 8.35
N ALA A 381 0.08 3.04 7.23
CA ALA A 381 -0.28 3.59 5.93
C ALA A 381 -1.01 2.55 5.11
N SER A 382 -1.94 3.03 4.30
CA SER A 382 -2.51 2.28 3.19
C SER A 382 -2.49 3.17 1.96
N ILE A 383 -2.25 2.59 0.80
CA ILE A 383 -2.15 3.33 -0.46
C ILE A 383 -3.08 2.74 -1.50
N GLY A 384 -3.83 3.61 -2.18
CA GLY A 384 -4.54 3.27 -3.40
C GLY A 384 -4.05 4.13 -4.56
N MET A 385 -3.93 3.58 -5.77
CA MET A 385 -3.53 4.30 -6.98
C MET A 385 -4.51 4.05 -8.12
N ASN A 386 -4.87 5.12 -8.84
CA ASN A 386 -5.72 5.00 -10.02
C ASN A 386 -4.90 4.81 -11.31
N GLY A 387 -5.61 4.60 -12.43
CA GLY A 387 -4.97 4.33 -13.72
C GLY A 387 -4.11 5.45 -14.30
N SER A 388 -4.25 6.69 -13.81
CA SER A 388 -3.39 7.82 -14.20
C SER A 388 -2.12 7.96 -13.36
N GLY A 389 -1.94 7.14 -12.33
CA GLY A 389 -0.84 7.30 -11.37
C GLY A 389 -1.13 8.30 -10.24
N THR A 390 -2.37 8.78 -10.12
CA THR A 390 -2.79 9.51 -8.92
C THR A 390 -2.97 8.51 -7.79
N TYR A 391 -2.32 8.77 -6.66
CA TYR A 391 -2.42 7.92 -5.48
C TYR A 391 -2.97 8.68 -4.28
N PHE A 392 -3.64 7.95 -3.40
CA PHE A 392 -4.07 8.38 -2.08
C PHE A 392 -3.36 7.55 -1.03
N ILE A 393 -2.82 8.23 -0.02
CA ILE A 393 -2.27 7.62 1.19
C ILE A 393 -3.23 7.95 2.31
N GLY A 394 -3.71 6.92 3.02
CA GLY A 394 -4.41 7.07 4.28
C GLY A 394 -3.47 6.75 5.44
N ASP A 395 -3.48 7.56 6.47
CA ASP A 395 -2.68 7.37 7.68
C ASP A 395 -3.45 7.75 8.95
N VAL A 396 -2.89 7.37 10.08
CA VAL A 396 -3.42 7.68 11.42
C VAL A 396 -2.47 8.67 12.09
N GLY A 397 -3.00 9.69 12.74
CA GLY A 397 -2.18 10.70 13.40
C GLY A 397 -2.70 11.12 14.75
N TYR A 398 -1.80 11.69 15.60
CA TYR A 398 -2.14 12.31 16.86
C TYR A 398 -2.39 13.82 16.72
N ASN A 399 -3.09 14.37 17.70
CA ASN A 399 -3.14 15.80 18.02
C ASN A 399 -3.73 16.71 16.93
N VAL A 400 -4.90 16.35 16.44
CA VAL A 400 -5.70 17.32 15.70
C VAL A 400 -6.54 18.13 16.68
N PRO A 401 -6.60 19.47 16.57
CA PRO A 401 -7.50 20.26 17.38
C PRO A 401 -8.94 19.76 17.24
N GLY A 402 -9.52 19.29 18.37
CA GLY A 402 -10.88 18.74 18.42
C GLY A 402 -10.96 17.21 18.52
N ASP A 403 -9.89 16.45 18.21
CA ASP A 403 -9.83 15.01 18.44
C ASP A 403 -9.38 14.68 19.87
N GLN A 404 -10.02 13.69 20.48
CA GLN A 404 -9.67 13.20 21.83
C GLN A 404 -8.68 12.01 21.78
N GLY A 405 -8.18 11.65 20.59
CA GLY A 405 -7.32 10.50 20.40
C GLY A 405 -6.62 10.52 19.04
N LEU A 406 -6.68 9.39 18.34
CA LEU A 406 -6.17 9.25 16.97
C LEU A 406 -7.22 9.70 15.96
N GLY A 407 -6.80 10.36 14.89
CA GLY A 407 -7.64 10.73 13.75
C GLY A 407 -7.14 10.12 12.45
N ILE A 408 -8.00 10.07 11.44
CA ILE A 408 -7.68 9.55 10.10
C ILE A 408 -7.36 10.72 9.18
N PHE A 409 -6.24 10.60 8.49
CA PHE A 409 -5.73 11.57 7.53
C PHE A 409 -5.58 10.93 6.16
N ALA A 410 -5.59 11.74 5.13
CA ALA A 410 -5.24 11.31 3.80
C ALA A 410 -4.44 12.39 3.05
N ARG A 411 -3.64 11.94 2.09
CA ARG A 411 -2.91 12.82 1.17
C ARG A 411 -3.00 12.28 -0.23
N ARG A 412 -3.13 13.19 -1.18
CA ARG A 412 -3.11 12.86 -2.60
C ARG A 412 -1.74 13.16 -3.19
N GLY A 413 -1.21 12.25 -3.98
CA GLY A 413 0.00 12.47 -4.79
C GLY A 413 -0.22 12.06 -6.25
N VAL A 414 0.75 12.38 -7.09
CA VAL A 414 0.77 11.96 -8.49
C VAL A 414 2.15 11.41 -8.81
N LEU A 415 2.20 10.17 -9.22
CA LEU A 415 3.42 9.49 -9.67
C LEU A 415 3.66 9.84 -11.14
N VAL A 416 4.71 10.61 -11.40
CA VAL A 416 5.05 11.14 -12.73
C VAL A 416 6.01 10.21 -13.50
#